data_402b7c685c3b3b35f140571027d3b340
#
_entry.id   402b7c685c3b3b35f140571027d3b340
#
_cell.length_a   1.000
_cell.length_b   1.000
_cell.length_c   1.000
_cell.angle_alpha   90.00
_cell.angle_beta   90.00
_cell.angle_gamma   90.00
#
_symmetry.space_group_name_H-M   'P 1'
#
loop_
_entity.id
_entity.type
_entity.pdbx_description
1 polymer ?
#
loop_
_entity_poly.entity_id
_entity_poly.type
_entity_poly.pdbx_seq_one_letter_code
_entity_poly.pdbx_strand_id
1 'polypeptide(L)'
;MTIRYIDHVLIAVPDLDAAAEQYRKLGFHVTAGGTHPDRGTANRLVVLEDGYLELIAVHDRTAAWPELVRHLDQNGPGLFTFAFGSSDLDADVARFRSRNAEGITSLQAEEPQEGELVTSGAKRRGWRSSRVSGGERVNPFLIQHDSTDEEKRLKLFGDHPPQSHPLGYGRIERLEVVFPSLEEGEAYFRDGYGLSRVGEQSVCPSRQGDRIFFPLAQGQLEVIAPNSPDSPLNDFVSLRKYGVRGVVLTVPDLDGAASYLAGQGIRITRSPISGAVQIDPADALGARLVLVKE
;
A
#
# COMPACT_ATOMS: atom_id res chain seq x y z
N MET A 1 -5.32 19.91 -6.24
CA MET A 1 -4.93 18.51 -6.31
C MET A 1 -5.88 17.76 -5.38
N THR A 2 -6.54 16.74 -5.88
CA THR A 2 -7.61 16.00 -5.18
C THR A 2 -7.08 14.70 -4.57
N ILE A 3 -5.98 14.12 -5.11
CA ILE A 3 -5.22 13.04 -4.47
C ILE A 3 -4.52 13.61 -3.23
N ARG A 4 -4.82 13.06 -2.05
CA ARG A 4 -4.44 13.67 -0.76
C ARG A 4 -3.56 12.79 0.12
N TYR A 5 -3.76 11.46 0.11
CA TYR A 5 -3.08 10.55 1.02
C TYR A 5 -3.01 9.12 0.44
N ILE A 6 -2.23 8.27 1.07
CA ILE A 6 -2.25 6.82 0.83
C ILE A 6 -3.42 6.27 1.63
N ASP A 7 -4.48 5.86 0.95
CA ASP A 7 -5.67 5.34 1.61
C ASP A 7 -5.41 3.96 2.23
N HIS A 8 -4.86 3.05 1.43
CA HIS A 8 -4.49 1.72 1.91
C HIS A 8 -3.46 1.05 1.00
N VAL A 9 -2.80 0.04 1.56
CA VAL A 9 -1.81 -0.78 0.87
C VAL A 9 -2.30 -2.22 0.84
N LEU A 10 -2.32 -2.83 -0.35
CA LEU A 10 -2.77 -4.20 -0.55
C LEU A 10 -1.61 -5.17 -0.40
N ILE A 11 -1.82 -6.17 0.44
CA ILE A 11 -0.91 -7.29 0.67
C ILE A 11 -1.62 -8.54 0.19
N ALA A 12 -1.17 -9.07 -0.95
CA ALA A 12 -1.73 -10.28 -1.53
C ALA A 12 -1.33 -11.50 -0.67
N VAL A 13 -2.32 -12.30 -0.28
CA VAL A 13 -2.10 -13.48 0.55
C VAL A 13 -2.90 -14.68 0.01
N PRO A 14 -2.39 -15.91 0.15
CA PRO A 14 -3.11 -17.10 -0.33
C PRO A 14 -4.26 -17.50 0.60
N ASP A 15 -4.15 -17.23 1.91
CA ASP A 15 -5.09 -17.61 2.95
C ASP A 15 -5.25 -16.46 3.96
N LEU A 16 -6.49 -15.97 4.10
CA LEU A 16 -6.79 -14.83 4.97
C LEU A 16 -6.74 -15.17 6.46
N ASP A 17 -7.10 -16.38 6.86
CA ASP A 17 -7.14 -16.75 8.27
C ASP A 17 -5.71 -16.96 8.80
N ALA A 18 -4.88 -17.66 8.02
CA ALA A 18 -3.46 -17.80 8.32
C ALA A 18 -2.74 -16.42 8.30
N ALA A 19 -3.08 -15.56 7.34
CA ALA A 19 -2.53 -14.21 7.28
C ALA A 19 -2.95 -13.36 8.48
N ALA A 20 -4.20 -13.41 8.89
CA ALA A 20 -4.69 -12.70 10.06
C ALA A 20 -4.00 -13.17 11.35
N GLU A 21 -3.79 -14.48 11.50
CA GLU A 21 -3.06 -15.01 12.64
C GLU A 21 -1.61 -14.51 12.66
N GLN A 22 -0.92 -14.56 11.53
CA GLN A 22 0.45 -14.07 11.41
C GLN A 22 0.55 -12.57 11.70
N TYR A 23 -0.37 -11.76 11.19
CA TYR A 23 -0.37 -10.30 11.44
C TYR A 23 -0.71 -9.96 12.90
N ARG A 24 -1.52 -10.78 13.60
CA ARG A 24 -1.71 -10.64 15.05
C ARG A 24 -0.41 -10.92 15.83
N LYS A 25 0.41 -11.89 15.42
CA LYS A 25 1.75 -12.12 16.01
C LYS A 25 2.69 -10.94 15.79
N LEU A 26 2.51 -10.20 14.67
CA LEU A 26 3.24 -8.94 14.44
C LEU A 26 2.73 -7.78 15.31
N GLY A 27 1.75 -7.99 16.18
CA GLY A 27 1.19 -6.96 17.06
C GLY A 27 0.14 -6.08 16.41
N PHE A 28 -0.47 -6.52 15.31
CA PHE A 28 -1.60 -5.82 14.70
C PHE A 28 -2.95 -6.33 15.24
N HIS A 29 -3.90 -5.41 15.37
CA HIS A 29 -5.31 -5.78 15.41
C HIS A 29 -5.81 -6.00 13.98
N VAL A 30 -6.37 -7.18 13.71
CA VAL A 30 -6.88 -7.56 12.40
C VAL A 30 -8.39 -7.76 12.47
N THR A 31 -9.13 -7.03 11.64
CA THR A 31 -10.60 -7.06 11.59
C THR A 31 -11.13 -8.38 11.01
N ALA A 32 -12.43 -8.61 11.14
CA ALA A 32 -13.10 -9.74 10.50
C ALA A 32 -13.11 -9.62 8.96
N GLY A 33 -13.03 -8.39 8.42
CA GLY A 33 -13.06 -8.13 6.98
C GLY A 33 -14.37 -8.56 6.31
N GLY A 34 -14.27 -8.91 5.03
CA GLY A 34 -15.43 -9.33 4.25
C GLY A 34 -15.08 -9.84 2.87
N THR A 35 -16.11 -10.04 2.04
CA THR A 35 -15.97 -10.44 0.64
C THR A 35 -16.41 -9.32 -0.30
N HIS A 36 -15.77 -9.23 -1.46
CA HIS A 36 -16.15 -8.38 -2.58
C HIS A 36 -16.86 -9.26 -3.63
N PRO A 37 -18.19 -9.35 -3.62
CA PRO A 37 -18.92 -10.35 -4.41
C PRO A 37 -18.61 -10.28 -5.91
N ASP A 38 -18.57 -9.05 -6.45
CA ASP A 38 -18.38 -8.81 -7.88
C ASP A 38 -16.90 -8.79 -8.31
N ARG A 39 -15.98 -8.98 -7.36
CA ARG A 39 -14.52 -8.90 -7.61
C ARG A 39 -13.77 -10.19 -7.27
N GLY A 40 -14.47 -11.25 -6.87
CA GLY A 40 -13.87 -12.56 -6.58
C GLY A 40 -12.79 -12.54 -5.50
N THR A 41 -12.80 -11.53 -4.62
CA THR A 41 -11.80 -11.34 -3.56
C THR A 41 -12.45 -11.22 -2.18
N ALA A 42 -11.67 -11.52 -1.17
CA ALA A 42 -12.03 -11.29 0.23
C ALA A 42 -10.85 -10.61 0.94
N ASN A 43 -11.11 -9.94 2.05
CA ASN A 43 -10.09 -9.23 2.80
C ASN A 43 -10.17 -9.40 4.31
N ARG A 44 -9.07 -9.00 4.97
CA ARG A 44 -8.99 -8.63 6.39
C ARG A 44 -8.25 -7.30 6.46
N LEU A 45 -8.63 -6.41 7.37
CA LEU A 45 -8.05 -5.07 7.46
C LEU A 45 -7.24 -4.92 8.73
N VAL A 46 -6.09 -4.26 8.59
CA VAL A 46 -5.28 -3.71 9.67
C VAL A 46 -5.45 -2.20 9.59
N VAL A 47 -6.32 -1.65 10.42
CA VAL A 47 -6.66 -0.23 10.34
C VAL A 47 -5.69 0.58 11.18
N LEU A 48 -5.12 1.60 10.57
CA LEU A 48 -4.16 2.54 11.15
C LEU A 48 -4.85 3.90 11.40
N GLU A 49 -4.13 4.88 11.90
CA GLU A 49 -4.71 6.20 12.20
C GLU A 49 -5.23 6.93 10.96
N ASP A 50 -4.54 6.81 9.83
CA ASP A 50 -4.81 7.57 8.62
C ASP A 50 -5.02 6.73 7.35
N GLY A 51 -5.06 5.40 7.51
CA GLY A 51 -5.22 4.45 6.40
C GLY A 51 -5.32 3.03 6.90
N TYR A 52 -5.07 2.04 6.05
CA TYR A 52 -5.05 0.64 6.46
C TYR A 52 -4.17 -0.23 5.58
N LEU A 53 -3.75 -1.39 6.11
CA LEU A 53 -3.23 -2.48 5.30
C LEU A 53 -4.40 -3.42 4.99
N GLU A 54 -4.55 -3.79 3.74
CA GLU A 54 -5.56 -4.74 3.28
C GLU A 54 -4.89 -6.08 2.97
N LEU A 55 -5.11 -7.08 3.80
CA LEU A 55 -4.79 -8.46 3.47
C LEU A 55 -5.87 -8.95 2.51
N ILE A 56 -5.49 -9.18 1.25
CA ILE A 56 -6.42 -9.54 0.19
C ILE A 56 -6.12 -10.92 -0.37
N ALA A 57 -7.16 -11.77 -0.49
CA ALA A 57 -7.06 -13.09 -1.11
C ALA A 57 -8.07 -13.25 -2.24
N VAL A 58 -7.73 -14.11 -3.18
CA VAL A 58 -8.60 -14.51 -4.30
C VAL A 58 -9.40 -15.74 -3.90
N HIS A 59 -10.72 -15.67 -3.95
CA HIS A 59 -11.61 -16.81 -3.76
C HIS A 59 -12.30 -17.27 -5.05
N ASP A 60 -12.45 -16.36 -6.04
CA ASP A 60 -12.91 -16.68 -7.40
C ASP A 60 -11.92 -16.08 -8.41
N ARG A 61 -11.10 -16.94 -9.01
CA ARG A 61 -10.06 -16.52 -9.95
C ARG A 61 -10.61 -15.96 -11.27
N THR A 62 -11.86 -16.25 -11.59
CA THR A 62 -12.49 -15.78 -12.83
C THR A 62 -13.02 -14.35 -12.71
N ALA A 63 -13.40 -13.95 -11.52
CA ALA A 63 -13.89 -12.61 -11.21
C ALA A 63 -12.81 -11.66 -10.65
N ALA A 64 -11.70 -12.22 -10.13
CA ALA A 64 -10.62 -11.45 -9.53
C ALA A 64 -9.79 -10.69 -10.57
N TRP A 65 -9.10 -9.64 -10.11
CA TRP A 65 -8.15 -8.92 -10.94
C TRP A 65 -7.11 -9.87 -11.52
N PRO A 66 -6.94 -9.92 -12.86
CA PRO A 66 -5.95 -10.78 -13.48
C PRO A 66 -4.52 -10.51 -12.97
N GLU A 67 -4.23 -9.25 -12.63
CA GLU A 67 -2.94 -8.83 -12.09
C GLU A 67 -2.70 -9.38 -10.68
N LEU A 68 -3.72 -9.42 -9.83
CA LEU A 68 -3.63 -10.00 -8.48
C LEU A 68 -3.41 -11.52 -8.56
N VAL A 69 -4.17 -12.19 -9.43
CA VAL A 69 -4.00 -13.63 -9.69
C VAL A 69 -2.58 -13.93 -10.18
N ARG A 70 -2.09 -13.17 -11.17
CA ARG A 70 -0.74 -13.30 -11.71
C ARG A 70 0.32 -13.01 -10.65
N HIS A 71 0.11 -11.99 -9.82
CA HIS A 71 1.03 -11.66 -8.74
C HIS A 71 1.21 -12.84 -7.77
N LEU A 72 0.11 -13.44 -7.30
CA LEU A 72 0.15 -14.60 -6.41
C LEU A 72 0.84 -15.80 -7.06
N ASP A 73 0.58 -16.05 -8.35
CA ASP A 73 1.17 -17.18 -9.07
C ASP A 73 2.68 -17.01 -9.34
N GLN A 74 3.14 -15.80 -9.63
CA GLN A 74 4.51 -15.54 -10.07
C GLN A 74 5.42 -15.05 -8.94
N ASN A 75 4.88 -14.26 -8.00
CA ASN A 75 5.66 -13.62 -6.95
C ASN A 75 5.36 -14.17 -5.55
N GLY A 76 4.31 -15.00 -5.41
CA GLY A 76 3.82 -15.43 -4.10
C GLY A 76 3.15 -14.30 -3.31
N PRO A 77 2.98 -14.48 -1.98
CA PRO A 77 2.40 -13.45 -1.12
C PRO A 77 3.32 -12.24 -1.01
N GLY A 78 2.73 -11.07 -0.73
CA GLY A 78 3.48 -9.83 -0.48
C GLY A 78 2.76 -8.57 -0.92
N LEU A 79 3.50 -7.46 -0.87
CA LEU A 79 2.99 -6.16 -1.31
C LEU A 79 2.61 -6.20 -2.79
N PHE A 80 1.37 -5.84 -3.07
CA PHE A 80 0.79 -5.91 -4.43
C PHE A 80 0.67 -4.52 -5.06
N THR A 81 -0.15 -3.66 -4.50
CA THR A 81 -0.37 -2.28 -4.93
C THR A 81 -0.92 -1.44 -3.78
N PHE A 82 -1.35 -0.22 -4.05
CA PHE A 82 -1.96 0.67 -3.06
C PHE A 82 -3.03 1.56 -3.69
N ALA A 83 -3.83 2.19 -2.86
CA ALA A 83 -4.84 3.15 -3.27
C ALA A 83 -4.47 4.55 -2.81
N PHE A 84 -4.68 5.52 -3.68
CA PHE A 84 -4.70 6.93 -3.31
C PHE A 84 -6.10 7.37 -2.89
N GLY A 85 -6.21 8.03 -1.75
CA GLY A 85 -7.43 8.72 -1.33
C GLY A 85 -7.65 10.00 -2.14
N SER A 86 -8.81 10.11 -2.77
CA SER A 86 -9.26 11.26 -3.54
C SER A 86 -10.37 12.02 -2.79
N SER A 87 -10.32 13.35 -2.81
CA SER A 87 -11.42 14.19 -2.33
C SER A 87 -12.45 14.51 -3.42
N ASP A 88 -12.12 14.25 -4.69
CA ASP A 88 -13.01 14.42 -5.86
C ASP A 88 -12.56 13.45 -6.95
N LEU A 89 -13.11 12.24 -6.91
CA LEU A 89 -12.74 11.16 -7.81
C LEU A 89 -13.08 11.47 -9.28
N ASP A 90 -14.19 12.13 -9.51
CA ASP A 90 -14.63 12.48 -10.88
C ASP A 90 -13.67 13.51 -11.51
N ALA A 91 -13.22 14.50 -10.73
CA ALA A 91 -12.22 15.46 -11.19
C ALA A 91 -10.85 14.79 -11.45
N ASP A 92 -10.43 13.82 -10.62
CA ASP A 92 -9.22 13.07 -10.86
C ASP A 92 -9.30 12.23 -12.14
N VAL A 93 -10.39 11.51 -12.35
CA VAL A 93 -10.63 10.73 -13.59
C VAL A 93 -10.60 11.62 -14.82
N ALA A 94 -11.29 12.77 -14.77
CA ALA A 94 -11.29 13.75 -15.86
C ALA A 94 -9.86 14.25 -16.17
N ARG A 95 -9.05 14.49 -15.15
CA ARG A 95 -7.64 14.89 -15.30
C ARG A 95 -6.81 13.80 -15.98
N PHE A 96 -6.95 12.52 -15.58
CA PHE A 96 -6.26 11.42 -16.27
C PHE A 96 -6.60 11.38 -17.75
N ARG A 97 -7.88 11.55 -18.10
CA ARG A 97 -8.35 11.58 -19.50
C ARG A 97 -7.76 12.74 -20.30
N SER A 98 -7.76 13.94 -19.73
CA SER A 98 -7.17 15.11 -20.37
C SER A 98 -5.68 14.88 -20.65
N ARG A 99 -4.93 14.48 -19.65
CA ARG A 99 -3.48 14.26 -19.77
C ARG A 99 -3.13 13.11 -20.73
N ASN A 100 -3.95 12.07 -20.78
CA ASN A 100 -3.80 10.99 -21.75
C ASN A 100 -4.09 11.50 -23.17
N ALA A 101 -5.17 12.25 -23.37
CA ALA A 101 -5.54 12.83 -24.67
C ALA A 101 -4.48 13.82 -25.19
N GLU A 102 -3.80 14.53 -24.31
CA GLU A 102 -2.70 15.45 -24.61
C GLU A 102 -1.34 14.72 -24.82
N GLY A 103 -1.30 13.40 -24.63
CA GLY A 103 -0.07 12.60 -24.76
C GLY A 103 0.94 12.79 -23.62
N ILE A 104 0.54 13.40 -22.51
CA ILE A 104 1.40 13.64 -21.33
C ILE A 104 1.66 12.35 -20.58
N THR A 105 0.69 11.45 -20.52
CA THR A 105 0.79 10.14 -19.87
C THR A 105 0.08 9.06 -20.67
N SER A 106 0.54 7.81 -20.57
CA SER A 106 -0.17 6.65 -21.09
C SER A 106 -1.20 6.07 -20.10
N LEU A 107 -1.24 6.59 -18.89
CA LEU A 107 -2.17 6.12 -17.86
C LEU A 107 -3.59 6.54 -18.18
N GLN A 108 -4.54 5.64 -17.91
CA GLN A 108 -5.96 5.85 -18.10
C GLN A 108 -6.72 5.46 -16.84
N ALA A 109 -7.58 6.34 -16.35
CA ALA A 109 -8.48 6.02 -15.25
C ALA A 109 -9.82 5.52 -15.81
N GLU A 110 -10.31 4.41 -15.26
CA GLU A 110 -11.62 3.86 -15.58
C GLU A 110 -12.74 4.74 -14.99
N GLU A 111 -13.98 4.52 -15.45
CA GLU A 111 -15.15 5.13 -14.81
C GLU A 111 -15.21 4.70 -13.33
N PRO A 112 -15.50 5.63 -12.41
CA PRO A 112 -15.69 5.31 -11.02
C PRO A 112 -16.77 4.25 -10.80
N GLN A 113 -16.44 3.23 -10.02
CA GLN A 113 -17.33 2.14 -9.66
C GLN A 113 -17.64 2.18 -8.15
N GLU A 114 -18.91 1.93 -7.81
CA GLU A 114 -19.31 1.73 -6.42
C GLU A 114 -18.61 0.49 -5.84
N GLY A 115 -18.09 0.64 -4.63
CA GLY A 115 -17.53 -0.48 -3.88
C GLY A 115 -18.59 -1.17 -3.02
N GLU A 116 -18.52 -2.48 -2.93
CA GLU A 116 -19.37 -3.28 -2.06
C GLU A 116 -18.52 -4.29 -1.27
N LEU A 117 -18.74 -4.33 0.04
CA LEU A 117 -18.16 -5.32 0.93
C LEU A 117 -19.30 -6.04 1.68
N VAL A 118 -19.29 -7.36 1.69
CA VAL A 118 -20.20 -8.16 2.49
C VAL A 118 -19.50 -8.65 3.74
N THR A 119 -19.99 -8.22 4.90
CA THR A 119 -19.46 -8.59 6.23
C THR A 119 -20.59 -9.17 7.07
N SER A 120 -20.42 -10.37 7.59
CA SER A 120 -21.43 -11.05 8.45
C SER A 120 -22.84 -11.06 7.84
N GLY A 121 -22.95 -11.22 6.51
CA GLY A 121 -24.23 -11.24 5.79
C GLY A 121 -24.83 -9.86 5.49
N ALA A 122 -24.24 -8.78 5.98
CA ALA A 122 -24.65 -7.40 5.66
C ALA A 122 -23.82 -6.83 4.50
N LYS A 123 -24.49 -6.19 3.56
CA LYS A 123 -23.83 -5.42 2.50
C LYS A 123 -23.46 -4.05 3.02
N ARG A 124 -22.20 -3.66 2.81
CA ARG A 124 -21.69 -2.34 3.13
C ARG A 124 -21.23 -1.65 1.84
N ARG A 125 -21.66 -0.44 1.64
CA ARG A 125 -21.21 0.48 0.60
C ARG A 125 -20.74 1.75 1.29
N GLY A 126 -20.01 2.57 0.61
CA GLY A 126 -19.55 3.83 1.19
C GLY A 126 -18.26 4.32 0.58
N TRP A 127 -17.94 3.81 -0.62
CA TRP A 127 -16.81 4.33 -1.41
C TRP A 127 -17.06 4.09 -2.90
N ARG A 128 -16.39 4.92 -3.70
CA ARG A 128 -16.22 4.73 -5.14
C ARG A 128 -14.74 4.55 -5.44
N SER A 129 -14.40 3.76 -6.43
CA SER A 129 -13.01 3.59 -6.86
C SER A 129 -12.87 3.60 -8.36
N SER A 130 -11.72 4.05 -8.84
CA SER A 130 -11.35 4.03 -10.25
C SER A 130 -10.03 3.30 -10.40
N ARG A 131 -10.00 2.24 -11.21
CA ARG A 131 -8.74 1.58 -11.58
C ARG A 131 -7.97 2.47 -12.53
N VAL A 132 -6.65 2.41 -12.44
CA VAL A 132 -5.75 3.09 -13.36
C VAL A 132 -5.03 2.03 -14.17
N SER A 133 -5.26 2.03 -15.47
CA SER A 133 -4.60 1.16 -16.44
C SER A 133 -3.52 1.92 -17.22
N GLY A 134 -2.68 1.21 -17.94
CA GLY A 134 -1.62 1.77 -18.78
C GLY A 134 -0.27 1.14 -18.52
N GLY A 135 0.41 0.76 -19.60
CA GLY A 135 1.65 0.00 -19.53
C GLY A 135 1.43 -1.44 -19.07
N GLU A 136 2.53 -2.14 -18.81
CA GLU A 136 2.53 -3.54 -18.34
C GLU A 136 2.44 -3.66 -16.81
N ARG A 137 1.90 -2.66 -16.12
CA ARG A 137 2.16 -2.38 -14.71
C ARG A 137 0.90 -2.50 -13.87
N VAL A 138 1.06 -2.91 -12.59
CA VAL A 138 0.00 -2.78 -11.60
C VAL A 138 0.06 -1.35 -11.05
N ASN A 139 -0.89 -0.52 -11.51
CA ASN A 139 -0.93 0.89 -11.12
C ASN A 139 -1.67 1.06 -9.78
N PRO A 140 -1.29 2.05 -8.96
CA PRO A 140 -2.14 2.50 -7.87
C PRO A 140 -3.50 2.95 -8.40
N PHE A 141 -4.56 2.59 -7.69
CA PHE A 141 -5.91 3.02 -8.05
C PHE A 141 -6.38 4.19 -7.17
N LEU A 142 -7.49 4.78 -7.53
CA LEU A 142 -8.08 5.91 -6.80
C LEU A 142 -9.30 5.44 -6.03
N ILE A 143 -9.48 5.97 -4.81
CA ILE A 143 -10.64 5.70 -3.97
C ILE A 143 -11.15 7.00 -3.35
N GLN A 144 -12.47 7.15 -3.31
CA GLN A 144 -13.16 8.20 -2.59
C GLN A 144 -14.18 7.56 -1.65
N HIS A 145 -14.08 7.88 -0.37
CA HIS A 145 -15.06 7.47 0.63
C HIS A 145 -16.17 8.51 0.74
N ASP A 146 -17.41 8.04 0.96
CA ASP A 146 -18.59 8.91 1.13
C ASP A 146 -18.64 9.58 2.51
N SER A 147 -17.76 9.15 3.42
CA SER A 147 -17.80 9.54 4.83
C SER A 147 -16.58 10.37 5.23
N THR A 148 -16.73 11.13 6.31
CA THR A 148 -15.61 11.76 7.00
C THR A 148 -14.60 10.70 7.49
N ASP A 149 -13.35 11.10 7.78
CA ASP A 149 -12.32 10.16 8.21
C ASP A 149 -12.71 9.35 9.47
N GLU A 150 -13.42 9.97 10.42
CA GLU A 150 -13.94 9.28 11.61
C GLU A 150 -15.07 8.31 11.26
N GLU A 151 -16.04 8.73 10.47
CA GLU A 151 -17.13 7.87 9.99
C GLU A 151 -16.60 6.74 9.11
N LYS A 152 -15.57 7.00 8.30
CA LYS A 152 -14.87 5.99 7.51
C LYS A 152 -14.28 4.91 8.41
N ARG A 153 -13.56 5.31 9.46
CA ARG A 153 -13.00 4.36 10.43
C ARG A 153 -14.07 3.51 11.10
N LEU A 154 -15.15 4.11 11.56
CA LEU A 154 -16.27 3.39 12.17
C LEU A 154 -16.93 2.41 11.18
N LYS A 155 -17.09 2.78 9.91
CA LYS A 155 -17.65 1.90 8.87
C LYS A 155 -16.72 0.72 8.54
N LEU A 156 -15.41 0.92 8.55
CA LEU A 156 -14.43 -0.15 8.32
C LEU A 156 -14.40 -1.18 9.45
N PHE A 157 -14.70 -0.75 10.68
CA PHE A 157 -14.69 -1.61 11.86
C PHE A 157 -16.05 -2.23 12.20
N GLY A 158 -17.12 -1.82 11.54
CA GLY A 158 -18.47 -2.18 11.91
C GLY A 158 -18.95 -1.38 13.11
N ASP A 159 -19.79 -2.00 13.95
CA ASP A 159 -20.37 -1.35 15.13
C ASP A 159 -19.45 -1.40 16.37
N HIS A 160 -18.25 -1.94 16.21
CA HIS A 160 -17.25 -2.02 17.28
C HIS A 160 -16.09 -1.07 16.99
N PRO A 161 -15.70 -0.21 17.96
CA PRO A 161 -14.51 0.60 17.82
C PRO A 161 -13.28 -0.30 17.65
N PRO A 162 -12.28 0.12 16.87
CA PRO A 162 -11.06 -0.65 16.72
C PRO A 162 -10.40 -0.82 18.08
N GLN A 163 -9.99 -2.04 18.36
CA GLN A 163 -9.09 -2.26 19.48
C GLN A 163 -7.73 -1.66 19.13
N SER A 164 -7.08 -1.03 20.08
CA SER A 164 -5.73 -0.52 19.88
C SER A 164 -4.79 -1.65 19.50
N HIS A 165 -3.86 -1.39 18.59
CA HIS A 165 -2.79 -2.34 18.29
C HIS A 165 -1.92 -2.57 19.53
N PRO A 166 -1.54 -3.82 19.86
CA PRO A 166 -0.63 -4.12 20.97
C PRO A 166 0.67 -3.30 20.98
N LEU A 167 1.19 -2.97 19.80
CA LEU A 167 2.39 -2.15 19.65
C LEU A 167 2.11 -0.67 19.39
N GLY A 168 0.85 -0.22 19.42
CA GLY A 168 0.48 1.16 19.18
C GLY A 168 0.82 1.63 17.76
N TYR A 169 0.67 0.77 16.75
CA TYR A 169 0.90 1.19 15.36
C TYR A 169 0.04 2.42 15.03
N GLY A 170 0.71 3.48 14.58
CA GLY A 170 0.10 4.76 14.24
C GLY A 170 -0.29 4.84 12.75
N ARG A 171 0.51 5.53 11.95
CA ARG A 171 0.20 5.85 10.56
C ARG A 171 1.16 5.21 9.55
N ILE A 172 0.77 5.27 8.27
CA ILE A 172 1.68 5.01 7.15
C ILE A 172 2.54 6.26 6.96
N GLU A 173 3.74 6.24 7.53
CA GLU A 173 4.69 7.34 7.41
C GLU A 173 5.20 7.48 5.98
N ARG A 174 5.49 6.35 5.32
CA ARG A 174 6.05 6.34 3.99
C ARG A 174 5.78 5.04 3.26
N LEU A 175 5.54 5.16 1.95
CA LEU A 175 5.48 4.03 1.03
C LEU A 175 6.68 4.08 0.10
N GLU A 176 7.46 2.99 0.06
CA GLU A 176 8.63 2.84 -0.80
C GLU A 176 8.22 2.21 -2.13
N VAL A 177 8.47 2.91 -3.23
CA VAL A 177 8.15 2.44 -4.58
C VAL A 177 9.44 2.41 -5.40
N VAL A 178 9.77 1.24 -5.95
CA VAL A 178 10.97 1.05 -6.78
C VAL A 178 10.64 1.25 -8.25
N PHE A 179 11.52 1.96 -8.95
CA PHE A 179 11.51 2.13 -10.40
C PHE A 179 12.89 1.79 -11.00
N PRO A 180 12.97 1.48 -12.31
CA PRO A 180 14.26 1.27 -12.97
C PRO A 180 15.16 2.51 -12.95
N SER A 181 14.56 3.70 -13.01
CA SER A 181 15.25 5.00 -12.87
C SER A 181 14.39 6.00 -12.11
N LEU A 182 15.01 7.02 -11.50
CA LEU A 182 14.27 8.11 -10.85
C LEU A 182 13.49 8.96 -11.85
N GLU A 183 14.03 9.17 -13.03
CA GLU A 183 13.38 9.94 -14.10
C GLU A 183 12.03 9.28 -14.48
N GLU A 184 12.02 7.96 -14.65
CA GLU A 184 10.81 7.20 -14.96
C GLU A 184 9.80 7.29 -13.81
N GLY A 185 10.25 7.12 -12.56
CA GLY A 185 9.40 7.21 -11.38
C GLY A 185 8.85 8.63 -11.14
N GLU A 186 9.68 9.66 -11.36
CA GLU A 186 9.25 11.06 -11.28
C GLU A 186 8.20 11.39 -12.34
N ALA A 187 8.47 11.04 -13.60
CA ALA A 187 7.53 11.25 -14.69
C ALA A 187 6.20 10.51 -14.44
N TYR A 188 6.27 9.26 -13.96
CA TYR A 188 5.10 8.46 -13.66
C TYR A 188 4.16 9.14 -12.65
N PHE A 189 4.67 9.62 -11.53
CA PHE A 189 3.84 10.26 -10.50
C PHE A 189 3.48 11.71 -10.85
N ARG A 190 4.39 12.47 -11.47
CA ARG A 190 4.12 13.84 -11.91
C ARG A 190 3.11 13.87 -13.05
N ASP A 191 3.37 13.12 -14.11
CA ASP A 191 2.60 13.20 -15.35
C ASP A 191 1.33 12.38 -15.28
N GLY A 192 1.35 11.24 -14.61
CA GLY A 192 0.17 10.42 -14.35
C GLY A 192 -0.72 10.99 -13.25
N TYR A 193 -0.22 11.00 -12.02
CA TYR A 193 -1.02 11.33 -10.84
C TYR A 193 -1.03 12.83 -10.50
N GLY A 194 -0.23 13.64 -11.16
CA GLY A 194 -0.13 15.08 -10.92
C GLY A 194 0.55 15.42 -9.60
N LEU A 195 1.37 14.52 -9.04
CA LEU A 195 2.10 14.76 -7.81
C LEU A 195 3.34 15.63 -8.07
N SER A 196 3.72 16.43 -7.09
CA SER A 196 4.92 17.24 -7.16
C SER A 196 5.92 16.75 -6.13
N ARG A 197 7.16 16.52 -6.54
CA ARG A 197 8.23 16.17 -5.62
C ARG A 197 8.66 17.36 -4.77
N VAL A 198 9.27 17.09 -3.63
CA VAL A 198 9.96 18.09 -2.80
C VAL A 198 11.42 17.72 -2.62
N GLY A 199 12.23 18.75 -2.43
CA GLY A 199 13.66 18.60 -2.21
C GLY A 199 14.42 18.11 -3.44
N GLU A 200 15.72 17.92 -3.24
CA GLU A 200 16.61 17.37 -4.26
C GLU A 200 16.67 15.84 -4.18
N GLN A 201 17.19 15.22 -5.23
CA GLN A 201 17.55 13.81 -5.21
C GLN A 201 18.57 13.55 -4.10
N SER A 202 18.41 12.43 -3.40
CA SER A 202 19.35 12.01 -2.36
C SER A 202 19.71 10.53 -2.51
N VAL A 203 20.90 10.19 -2.01
CA VAL A 203 21.37 8.80 -2.01
C VAL A 203 20.80 8.07 -0.81
N CYS A 204 20.41 6.82 -1.00
CA CYS A 204 20.13 5.85 0.07
C CYS A 204 21.26 4.81 0.11
N PRO A 205 22.32 5.01 0.91
CA PRO A 205 23.51 4.16 0.88
C PRO A 205 23.21 2.70 1.23
N SER A 206 22.30 2.45 2.18
CA SER A 206 21.92 1.10 2.61
C SER A 206 21.23 0.28 1.52
N ARG A 207 20.81 0.90 0.44
CA ARG A 207 20.13 0.24 -0.70
C ARG A 207 20.87 0.43 -2.01
N GLN A 208 22.01 1.15 -2.00
CA GLN A 208 22.74 1.52 -3.22
C GLN A 208 21.77 2.03 -4.28
N GLY A 209 20.96 3.03 -3.89
CA GLY A 209 19.92 3.62 -4.72
C GLY A 209 19.81 5.11 -4.52
N ASP A 210 19.35 5.79 -5.54
CA ASP A 210 18.95 7.17 -5.49
C ASP A 210 17.46 7.27 -5.21
N ARG A 211 17.01 8.36 -4.56
CA ARG A 211 15.61 8.52 -4.16
C ARG A 211 15.14 9.97 -4.27
N ILE A 212 13.84 10.11 -4.47
CA ILE A 212 13.08 11.35 -4.42
C ILE A 212 11.80 11.15 -3.62
N PHE A 213 11.20 12.23 -3.14
CA PHE A 213 10.01 12.18 -2.30
C PHE A 213 8.86 13.00 -2.88
N PHE A 214 7.65 12.43 -2.77
CA PHE A 214 6.40 13.10 -3.09
C PHE A 214 5.58 13.18 -1.81
N PRO A 215 5.49 14.36 -1.17
CA PRO A 215 4.68 14.54 0.02
C PRO A 215 3.19 14.47 -0.34
N LEU A 216 2.42 13.93 0.55
CA LEU A 216 0.97 13.93 0.53
C LEU A 216 0.48 14.72 1.75
N ALA A 217 -0.82 14.97 1.86
CA ALA A 217 -1.37 15.60 3.07
C ALA A 217 -1.17 14.71 4.31
N GLN A 218 -1.10 13.39 4.10
CA GLN A 218 -0.75 12.41 5.13
C GLN A 218 0.24 11.42 4.51
N GLY A 219 1.40 11.27 5.17
CA GLY A 219 2.49 10.41 4.70
C GLY A 219 3.17 10.92 3.43
N GLN A 220 3.99 10.09 2.83
CA GLN A 220 4.71 10.42 1.59
C GLN A 220 5.02 9.18 0.75
N LEU A 221 5.27 9.38 -0.54
CA LEU A 221 5.91 8.37 -1.38
C LEU A 221 7.41 8.61 -1.42
N GLU A 222 8.20 7.55 -1.25
CA GLU A 222 9.61 7.49 -1.59
C GLU A 222 9.75 6.70 -2.89
N VAL A 223 10.12 7.38 -3.96
CA VAL A 223 10.53 6.71 -5.21
C VAL A 223 12.02 6.46 -5.12
N ILE A 224 12.42 5.21 -5.31
CA ILE A 224 13.82 4.80 -5.24
C ILE A 224 14.19 4.01 -6.49
N ALA A 225 15.40 4.23 -7.01
CA ALA A 225 15.94 3.53 -8.17
C ALA A 225 17.37 3.04 -7.89
N PRO A 226 17.81 1.92 -8.49
CA PRO A 226 19.18 1.47 -8.37
C PRO A 226 20.14 2.52 -8.95
N ASN A 227 21.28 2.76 -8.29
CA ASN A 227 22.31 3.70 -8.77
C ASN A 227 23.63 3.00 -9.09
N SER A 228 23.66 1.67 -9.04
CA SER A 228 24.83 0.87 -9.42
C SER A 228 24.39 -0.53 -9.89
N PRO A 229 25.24 -1.23 -10.65
CA PRO A 229 24.99 -2.62 -11.03
C PRO A 229 24.85 -3.58 -9.85
N ASP A 230 25.50 -3.26 -8.72
CA ASP A 230 25.48 -4.10 -7.51
C ASP A 230 24.34 -3.74 -6.56
N SER A 231 23.46 -2.82 -6.96
CA SER A 231 22.32 -2.43 -6.13
C SER A 231 21.38 -3.62 -5.89
N PRO A 232 20.99 -3.91 -4.64
CA PRO A 232 20.00 -4.95 -4.34
C PRO A 232 18.60 -4.62 -4.87
N LEU A 233 18.39 -3.40 -5.39
CA LEU A 233 17.14 -3.01 -6.05
C LEU A 233 17.04 -3.60 -7.46
N ASN A 234 18.15 -4.02 -8.06
CA ASN A 234 18.15 -4.62 -9.40
C ASN A 234 17.38 -5.95 -9.44
N ASP A 235 17.42 -6.74 -8.36
CA ASP A 235 16.64 -7.97 -8.27
C ASP A 235 15.14 -7.67 -8.31
N PHE A 236 14.70 -6.64 -7.58
CA PHE A 236 13.31 -6.19 -7.59
C PHE A 236 12.88 -5.69 -8.98
N VAL A 237 13.72 -4.87 -9.61
CA VAL A 237 13.46 -4.34 -10.95
C VAL A 237 13.41 -5.49 -11.98
N SER A 238 14.31 -6.45 -11.90
CA SER A 238 14.34 -7.61 -12.80
C SER A 238 13.09 -8.47 -12.67
N LEU A 239 12.59 -8.67 -11.45
CA LEU A 239 11.43 -9.51 -11.18
C LEU A 239 10.11 -8.79 -11.47
N ARG A 240 9.98 -7.53 -11.06
CA ARG A 240 8.71 -6.78 -11.05
C ARG A 240 8.70 -5.54 -11.95
N LYS A 241 9.81 -5.19 -12.59
CA LYS A 241 10.06 -3.93 -13.29
C LYS A 241 9.95 -2.70 -12.38
N TYR A 242 8.87 -2.58 -11.61
CA TYR A 242 8.67 -1.58 -10.56
C TYR A 242 7.50 -1.98 -9.66
N GLY A 243 7.27 -1.24 -8.58
CA GLY A 243 6.14 -1.42 -7.67
C GLY A 243 6.45 -1.10 -6.23
N VAL A 244 5.47 -1.34 -5.39
CA VAL A 244 5.59 -1.17 -3.93
C VAL A 244 6.58 -2.19 -3.39
N ARG A 245 7.61 -1.69 -2.71
CA ARG A 245 8.66 -2.50 -2.10
C ARG A 245 8.54 -2.55 -0.58
N GLY A 246 8.07 -1.50 0.06
CA GLY A 246 8.02 -1.44 1.50
C GLY A 246 7.02 -0.43 2.03
N VAL A 247 6.55 -0.70 3.23
CA VAL A 247 5.68 0.19 4.02
C VAL A 247 6.42 0.57 5.29
N VAL A 248 6.53 1.86 5.56
CA VAL A 248 7.10 2.40 6.80
C VAL A 248 5.96 2.84 7.70
N LEU A 249 5.90 2.29 8.89
CA LEU A 249 4.86 2.53 9.90
C LEU A 249 5.44 3.20 11.13
N THR A 250 4.70 4.09 11.76
CA THR A 250 5.10 4.67 13.02
C THR A 250 4.70 3.78 14.21
N VAL A 251 5.51 3.81 15.26
CA VAL A 251 5.21 3.24 16.57
C VAL A 251 5.71 4.19 17.66
N PRO A 252 5.02 4.30 18.81
CA PRO A 252 5.43 5.19 19.90
C PRO A 252 6.68 4.69 20.63
N ASP A 253 6.84 3.38 20.76
CA ASP A 253 7.99 2.73 21.42
C ASP A 253 8.65 1.71 20.50
N LEU A 254 9.71 2.13 19.81
CA LEU A 254 10.44 1.29 18.85
C LEU A 254 11.23 0.16 19.51
N ASP A 255 11.74 0.37 20.74
CA ASP A 255 12.48 -0.64 21.48
C ASP A 255 11.54 -1.69 22.07
N GLY A 256 10.42 -1.26 22.62
CA GLY A 256 9.35 -2.15 23.04
C GLY A 256 8.79 -2.98 21.90
N ALA A 257 8.57 -2.37 20.73
CA ALA A 257 8.12 -3.08 19.52
C ALA A 257 9.14 -4.14 19.08
N ALA A 258 10.42 -3.81 19.03
CA ALA A 258 11.48 -4.77 18.69
C ALA A 258 11.55 -5.94 19.69
N SER A 259 11.43 -5.65 20.98
CA SER A 259 11.46 -6.67 22.05
C SER A 259 10.25 -7.58 21.95
N TYR A 260 9.05 -7.03 21.72
CA TYR A 260 7.83 -7.80 21.52
C TYR A 260 7.97 -8.73 20.30
N LEU A 261 8.36 -8.21 19.13
CA LEU A 261 8.50 -8.98 17.91
C LEU A 261 9.50 -10.13 18.10
N ALA A 262 10.64 -9.87 18.70
CA ALA A 262 11.64 -10.90 19.02
C ALA A 262 11.05 -11.97 19.98
N GLY A 263 10.26 -11.57 20.97
CA GLY A 263 9.55 -12.47 21.89
C GLY A 263 8.50 -13.35 21.21
N GLN A 264 7.94 -12.90 20.08
CA GLN A 264 7.04 -13.69 19.24
C GLN A 264 7.79 -14.58 18.23
N GLY A 265 9.12 -14.59 18.25
CA GLY A 265 9.94 -15.34 17.30
C GLY A 265 10.03 -14.69 15.91
N ILE A 266 9.64 -13.42 15.79
CA ILE A 266 9.72 -12.66 14.54
C ILE A 266 11.15 -12.18 14.34
N ARG A 267 11.70 -12.42 13.15
CA ARG A 267 13.02 -11.95 12.77
C ARG A 267 12.97 -10.46 12.43
N ILE A 268 13.88 -9.72 13.01
CA ILE A 268 13.99 -8.28 12.78
C ILE A 268 15.44 -7.89 12.48
N THR A 269 15.61 -6.78 11.77
CA THR A 269 16.89 -6.12 11.54
C THR A 269 16.78 -4.65 11.92
N ARG A 270 17.73 -4.12 12.67
CA ARG A 270 17.82 -2.69 12.98
C ARG A 270 18.73 -1.98 11.99
N SER A 271 18.28 -0.83 11.53
CA SER A 271 19.13 0.09 10.78
C SER A 271 20.15 0.74 11.72
N PRO A 272 21.46 0.60 11.46
CA PRO A 272 22.49 1.24 12.30
C PRO A 272 22.49 2.76 12.18
N ILE A 273 21.90 3.31 11.09
CA ILE A 273 21.91 4.75 10.81
C ILE A 273 20.66 5.43 11.42
N SER A 274 19.48 4.85 11.23
CA SER A 274 18.21 5.47 11.62
C SER A 274 17.56 4.83 12.84
N GLY A 275 18.09 3.71 13.32
CA GLY A 275 17.45 2.91 14.37
C GLY A 275 16.17 2.17 13.94
N ALA A 276 15.66 2.41 12.75
CA ALA A 276 14.45 1.77 12.24
C ALA A 276 14.52 0.24 12.36
N VAL A 277 13.39 -0.38 12.69
CA VAL A 277 13.25 -1.84 12.82
C VAL A 277 12.56 -2.37 11.58
N GLN A 278 13.25 -3.21 10.82
CA GLN A 278 12.66 -3.91 9.69
C GLN A 278 12.26 -5.32 10.13
N ILE A 279 11.01 -5.69 9.86
CA ILE A 279 10.50 -7.06 10.00
C ILE A 279 10.99 -7.86 8.79
N ASP A 280 11.47 -9.09 9.02
CA ASP A 280 11.84 -9.99 7.91
C ASP A 280 10.60 -10.24 7.05
N PRO A 281 10.66 -10.00 5.73
CA PRO A 281 9.51 -10.21 4.86
C PRO A 281 8.92 -11.62 4.92
N ALA A 282 9.73 -12.64 5.18
CA ALA A 282 9.22 -14.00 5.31
C ALA A 282 8.29 -14.18 6.54
N ASP A 283 8.48 -13.37 7.57
CA ASP A 283 7.61 -13.36 8.77
C ASP A 283 6.39 -12.42 8.60
N ALA A 284 6.35 -11.63 7.53
CA ALA A 284 5.25 -10.74 7.16
C ALA A 284 4.60 -11.13 5.83
N LEU A 285 4.62 -12.42 5.47
CA LEU A 285 4.04 -12.95 4.23
C LEU A 285 4.53 -12.21 2.98
N GLY A 286 5.85 -11.99 2.89
CA GLY A 286 6.49 -11.30 1.77
C GLY A 286 6.40 -9.77 1.80
N ALA A 287 5.67 -9.19 2.74
CA ALA A 287 5.57 -7.75 2.88
C ALA A 287 6.78 -7.19 3.66
N ARG A 288 7.50 -6.23 3.08
CA ARG A 288 8.56 -5.51 3.78
C ARG A 288 7.93 -4.41 4.63
N LEU A 289 7.86 -4.63 5.93
CA LEU A 289 7.38 -3.66 6.93
C LEU A 289 8.58 -3.09 7.70
N VAL A 290 8.60 -1.77 7.82
CA VAL A 290 9.66 -1.04 8.53
C VAL A 290 9.01 -0.17 9.60
N LEU A 291 9.47 -0.27 10.83
CA LEU A 291 8.97 0.51 11.95
C LEU A 291 9.93 1.66 12.23
N VAL A 292 9.37 2.83 12.45
CA VAL A 292 10.08 4.04 12.88
C VAL A 292 9.39 4.62 14.11
N LYS A 293 10.14 5.36 14.91
CA LYS A 293 9.55 6.09 16.03
C LYS A 293 8.69 7.23 15.49
N GLU A 294 7.56 7.43 16.13
CA GLU A 294 6.63 8.53 15.89
C GLU A 294 7.27 9.91 16.11
#